data_a7b3312d592be28d367b1da6c9c2af88
#
_entry.id   a7b3312d592be28d367b1da6c9c2af88
#
_cell.length_a   1.000
_cell.length_b   1.000
_cell.length_c   1.000
_cell.angle_alpha   90.00
_cell.angle_beta   90.00
_cell.angle_gamma   90.00
#
_symmetry.space_group_name_H-M   'P 1'
#
loop_
_entity.id
_entity.type
_entity.pdbx_description
1 polymer ?
#
loop_
_entity_poly.entity_id
_entity_poly.type
_entity_poly.pdbx_seq_one_letter_code
_entity_poly.pdbx_strand_id
1 'polypeptide(L)'
;MKAGSNFLNAVSAVALSASMVVTGGSVATLVSAGVAQAAVVRNIQVHGADRVSANTVKANLAIQPGKTFSNADIDESVRRLYATGYFSDVRISVSGGTLVVTVNENQLINEVVINGNRKIKDDKLQGVLRSRSLGPYNETTIEADKQAIRDAYAAIGRSDATVTTQTYPLGNGRVNVAFVVDEGDRTKISQINFVGNEAYSNGRLRSVILTKKSNFLSFLTRKDVYSQEKLRADEEALRQFYFNNGYADFRVISSEAVLDEASNEYVVTFTVEEGQRYNFGDVNVESTVEGLDSEELKGLIESRPGKVYRAKDVQETMSEISQRVAAQGYPFARVTPRGNRDLGNGTIAVDY
;
A
#
# COMPACT_ATOMS: atom_id res chain seq x y z
N MET A 1 -12.04 28.51 2.84
CA MET A 1 -12.57 28.97 1.53
C MET A 1 -12.48 27.80 0.56
N LYS A 2 -13.62 27.36 0.04
CA LYS A 2 -13.74 26.23 -0.89
C LYS A 2 -13.30 26.68 -2.27
N ALA A 3 -12.36 25.96 -2.89
CA ALA A 3 -12.15 25.97 -4.34
C ALA A 3 -12.46 24.56 -4.83
N GLY A 4 -13.65 24.42 -5.40
CA GLY A 4 -14.14 23.18 -5.96
C GLY A 4 -13.50 22.88 -7.31
N SER A 5 -13.22 21.63 -7.55
CA SER A 5 -12.83 21.06 -8.83
C SER A 5 -14.01 21.14 -9.82
N ASN A 6 -13.86 21.91 -10.87
CA ASN A 6 -14.70 21.82 -12.05
C ASN A 6 -13.91 21.21 -13.21
N PHE A 7 -13.87 19.88 -13.28
CA PHE A 7 -13.44 19.14 -14.45
C PHE A 7 -14.56 18.14 -14.83
N LEU A 8 -15.65 18.69 -15.33
CA LEU A 8 -16.69 17.90 -16.04
C LEU A 8 -17.60 18.92 -16.74
N ASN A 9 -17.36 19.17 -18.01
CA ASN A 9 -18.39 19.50 -19.01
C ASN A 9 -17.74 20.03 -20.28
N ALA A 10 -17.47 19.13 -21.22
CA ALA A 10 -17.46 19.45 -22.63
C ALA A 10 -17.94 18.22 -23.42
N VAL A 11 -19.18 17.82 -23.18
CA VAL A 11 -19.90 16.96 -24.13
C VAL A 11 -20.74 17.88 -24.98
N SER A 12 -20.26 18.19 -26.20
CA SER A 12 -21.05 18.91 -27.21
C SER A 12 -22.08 17.95 -27.76
N ALA A 13 -23.33 18.13 -27.34
CA ALA A 13 -24.48 17.50 -27.95
C ALA A 13 -24.71 18.12 -29.37
N VAL A 14 -24.55 17.33 -30.39
CA VAL A 14 -25.02 17.70 -31.76
C VAL A 14 -26.52 17.48 -31.80
N ALA A 15 -27.27 18.56 -31.72
CA ALA A 15 -28.71 18.55 -31.98
C ALA A 15 -28.97 18.60 -33.49
N LEU A 16 -29.50 17.53 -34.05
CA LEU A 16 -30.13 17.57 -35.39
C LEU A 16 -31.56 18.10 -35.24
N SER A 17 -31.80 19.29 -35.69
CA SER A 17 -33.15 19.86 -35.86
C SER A 17 -33.83 19.25 -37.09
N ALA A 18 -34.84 18.41 -36.88
CA ALA A 18 -35.79 18.01 -37.91
C ALA A 18 -37.04 18.87 -37.77
N SER A 19 -37.31 19.70 -38.76
CA SER A 19 -38.56 20.48 -38.89
C SER A 19 -39.73 19.56 -39.21
N MET A 20 -40.73 19.42 -38.32
CA MET A 20 -42.00 18.77 -38.62
C MET A 20 -43.08 19.79 -38.82
N VAL A 21 -43.75 19.68 -39.97
CA VAL A 21 -45.02 20.35 -40.30
C VAL A 21 -46.14 19.61 -39.57
N VAL A 22 -46.90 20.30 -38.75
CA VAL A 22 -48.07 19.76 -38.01
C VAL A 22 -49.33 19.90 -38.89
N THR A 23 -49.97 18.76 -39.19
CA THR A 23 -51.39 18.68 -39.45
C THR A 23 -52.01 17.63 -38.57
N GLY A 24 -53.10 18.02 -37.93
CA GLY A 24 -53.70 17.44 -36.74
C GLY A 24 -54.08 15.95 -36.78
N GLY A 25 -54.05 15.35 -35.59
CA GLY A 25 -54.77 14.11 -35.30
C GLY A 25 -53.94 13.13 -34.44
N SER A 26 -54.38 12.99 -33.18
CA SER A 26 -54.09 11.88 -32.24
C SER A 26 -52.68 11.78 -31.66
N VAL A 27 -52.57 12.11 -30.37
CA VAL A 27 -51.38 11.96 -29.51
C VAL A 27 -51.12 10.47 -29.24
N ALA A 28 -50.16 9.90 -29.93
CA ALA A 28 -49.48 8.68 -29.49
C ALA A 28 -48.08 9.10 -29.07
N THR A 29 -47.82 9.15 -27.78
CA THR A 29 -46.48 9.35 -27.22
C THR A 29 -45.65 8.09 -27.50
N LEU A 30 -44.96 8.09 -28.63
CA LEU A 30 -43.85 7.16 -28.89
C LEU A 30 -42.67 7.64 -28.05
N VAL A 31 -42.45 6.99 -26.94
CA VAL A 31 -41.15 7.02 -26.26
C VAL A 31 -40.16 6.36 -27.21
N SER A 32 -39.49 7.14 -28.06
CA SER A 32 -38.35 6.66 -28.81
C SER A 32 -37.21 6.45 -27.84
N ALA A 33 -37.04 5.20 -27.36
CA ALA A 33 -35.78 4.74 -26.82
C ALA A 33 -34.74 5.02 -27.91
N GLY A 34 -33.86 5.99 -27.68
CA GLY A 34 -32.75 6.30 -28.57
C GLY A 34 -31.86 5.06 -28.70
N VAL A 35 -32.09 4.33 -29.80
CA VAL A 35 -31.15 3.31 -30.26
C VAL A 35 -29.84 4.04 -30.50
N ALA A 36 -28.81 3.70 -29.68
CA ALA A 36 -27.46 4.16 -29.93
C ALA A 36 -27.08 3.69 -31.33
N GLN A 37 -27.10 4.62 -32.29
CA GLN A 37 -26.83 4.32 -33.70
C GLN A 37 -25.34 4.01 -33.78
N ALA A 38 -24.99 2.74 -33.96
CA ALA A 38 -23.62 2.30 -34.17
C ALA A 38 -23.08 2.97 -35.46
N ALA A 39 -22.23 3.95 -35.30
CA ALA A 39 -21.59 4.64 -36.43
C ALA A 39 -20.45 3.78 -36.98
N VAL A 40 -20.20 3.86 -38.30
CA VAL A 40 -19.06 3.18 -38.93
C VAL A 40 -18.08 4.24 -39.41
N VAL A 41 -16.81 4.12 -38.95
CA VAL A 41 -15.71 4.94 -39.43
C VAL A 41 -15.06 4.28 -40.64
N ARG A 42 -14.88 5.02 -41.72
CA ARG A 42 -14.19 4.52 -42.93
C ARG A 42 -12.71 4.87 -42.95
N ASN A 43 -12.35 5.99 -42.33
CA ASN A 43 -10.97 6.47 -42.27
C ASN A 43 -10.62 7.05 -40.93
N ILE A 44 -9.32 7.04 -40.55
CA ILE A 44 -8.79 7.65 -39.33
C ILE A 44 -7.72 8.64 -39.73
N GLN A 45 -7.91 9.91 -39.38
CA GLN A 45 -6.94 10.99 -39.52
C GLN A 45 -6.37 11.34 -38.17
N VAL A 46 -5.06 11.54 -38.11
CA VAL A 46 -4.34 11.92 -36.90
C VAL A 46 -3.66 13.26 -37.14
N HIS A 47 -3.85 14.20 -36.22
CA HIS A 47 -3.27 15.54 -36.27
C HIS A 47 -2.49 15.80 -34.98
N GLY A 48 -1.36 16.52 -35.06
CA GLY A 48 -0.53 16.91 -33.91
C GLY A 48 0.40 15.81 -33.39
N ALA A 49 0.53 14.71 -34.14
CA ALA A 49 1.50 13.67 -33.88
C ALA A 49 2.76 13.88 -34.74
N ASP A 50 3.71 14.68 -34.22
CA ASP A 50 4.90 15.08 -34.99
C ASP A 50 6.08 14.14 -34.74
N ARG A 51 6.24 13.66 -33.50
CA ARG A 51 7.30 12.74 -33.05
C ARG A 51 6.79 11.32 -32.86
N VAL A 52 5.58 11.17 -32.37
CA VAL A 52 4.90 9.90 -32.24
C VAL A 52 4.27 9.56 -33.60
N SER A 53 4.55 8.38 -34.15
CA SER A 53 3.99 8.03 -35.47
C SER A 53 2.46 7.95 -35.41
N ALA A 54 1.81 8.43 -36.50
CA ALA A 54 0.36 8.28 -36.62
C ALA A 54 -0.11 6.82 -36.49
N ASN A 55 0.73 5.85 -36.87
CA ASN A 55 0.43 4.43 -36.69
C ASN A 55 0.41 4.02 -35.22
N THR A 56 1.28 4.58 -34.40
CA THR A 56 1.29 4.36 -32.93
C THR A 56 -0.01 4.88 -32.32
N VAL A 57 -0.47 6.07 -32.75
CA VAL A 57 -1.78 6.61 -32.33
C VAL A 57 -2.90 5.65 -32.72
N LYS A 58 -2.96 5.25 -33.99
CA LYS A 58 -3.99 4.34 -34.50
C LYS A 58 -4.02 2.98 -33.81
N ALA A 59 -2.85 2.43 -33.46
CA ALA A 59 -2.73 1.14 -32.76
C ALA A 59 -3.30 1.18 -31.32
N ASN A 60 -3.37 2.35 -30.70
CA ASN A 60 -3.93 2.53 -29.37
C ASN A 60 -5.42 2.89 -29.37
N LEU A 61 -6.08 2.99 -30.55
CA LEU A 61 -7.51 3.19 -30.60
C LEU A 61 -8.28 1.88 -30.42
N ALA A 62 -9.40 1.93 -29.70
CA ALA A 62 -10.38 0.85 -29.66
C ALA A 62 -11.21 0.75 -30.94
N ILE A 63 -11.20 1.81 -31.75
CA ILE A 63 -11.98 1.97 -32.98
C ILE A 63 -11.15 1.56 -34.21
N GLN A 64 -11.73 0.73 -35.08
CA GLN A 64 -11.08 0.27 -36.31
C GLN A 64 -11.90 0.69 -37.54
N PRO A 65 -11.25 1.04 -38.66
CA PRO A 65 -11.95 1.32 -39.92
C PRO A 65 -12.82 0.12 -40.34
N GLY A 66 -14.05 0.42 -40.82
CA GLY A 66 -14.99 -0.58 -41.29
C GLY A 66 -15.78 -1.30 -40.17
N LYS A 67 -15.51 -1.06 -38.91
CA LYS A 67 -16.27 -1.61 -37.76
C LYS A 67 -17.20 -0.56 -37.16
N THR A 68 -18.27 -1.03 -36.55
CA THR A 68 -19.16 -0.19 -35.75
C THR A 68 -18.47 0.17 -34.42
N PHE A 69 -18.70 1.38 -33.93
CA PHE A 69 -18.18 1.86 -32.65
C PHE A 69 -19.26 2.62 -31.87
N SER A 70 -19.03 2.76 -30.59
CA SER A 70 -19.88 3.47 -29.62
C SER A 70 -19.11 4.61 -28.95
N ASN A 71 -19.79 5.44 -28.17
CA ASN A 71 -19.16 6.45 -27.34
C ASN A 71 -18.19 5.82 -26.29
N ALA A 72 -18.50 4.61 -25.81
CA ALA A 72 -17.60 3.89 -24.91
C ALA A 72 -16.26 3.53 -25.58
N ASP A 73 -16.25 3.23 -26.89
CA ASP A 73 -15.02 2.97 -27.63
C ASP A 73 -14.20 4.26 -27.85
N ILE A 74 -14.87 5.42 -27.97
CA ILE A 74 -14.18 6.71 -27.97
C ILE A 74 -13.51 6.96 -26.63
N ASP A 75 -14.24 6.81 -25.52
CA ASP A 75 -13.72 7.02 -24.17
C ASP A 75 -12.57 6.05 -23.85
N GLU A 76 -12.69 4.81 -24.30
CA GLU A 76 -11.61 3.82 -24.15
C GLU A 76 -10.38 4.19 -24.98
N SER A 77 -10.58 4.69 -26.21
CA SER A 77 -9.48 5.17 -27.06
C SER A 77 -8.75 6.35 -26.42
N VAL A 78 -9.49 7.31 -25.87
CA VAL A 78 -8.92 8.45 -25.14
C VAL A 78 -8.13 7.97 -23.92
N ARG A 79 -8.69 7.07 -23.12
CA ARG A 79 -7.98 6.50 -21.95
C ARG A 79 -6.70 5.78 -22.35
N ARG A 80 -6.72 4.95 -23.39
CA ARG A 80 -5.52 4.25 -23.87
C ARG A 80 -4.45 5.21 -24.36
N LEU A 81 -4.82 6.25 -25.11
CA LEU A 81 -3.87 7.25 -25.57
C LEU A 81 -3.24 8.02 -24.41
N TYR A 82 -4.01 8.44 -23.40
CA TYR A 82 -3.46 9.06 -22.20
C TYR A 82 -2.57 8.08 -21.39
N ALA A 83 -2.94 6.81 -21.32
CA ALA A 83 -2.16 5.80 -20.60
C ALA A 83 -0.77 5.56 -21.20
N THR A 84 -0.55 5.90 -22.49
CA THR A 84 0.79 5.87 -23.11
C THR A 84 1.74 6.90 -22.51
N GLY A 85 1.20 7.97 -21.90
CA GLY A 85 1.98 9.11 -21.40
C GLY A 85 2.55 10.03 -22.49
N TYR A 86 2.34 9.73 -23.77
CA TYR A 86 2.91 10.54 -24.87
C TYR A 86 2.15 11.84 -25.12
N PHE A 87 0.91 11.98 -24.66
CA PHE A 87 0.02 13.07 -25.01
C PHE A 87 -0.45 13.84 -23.78
N SER A 88 -0.42 15.18 -23.88
CA SER A 88 -0.96 16.11 -22.89
C SER A 88 -2.43 16.43 -23.13
N ASP A 89 -2.88 16.33 -24.39
CA ASP A 89 -4.28 16.49 -24.77
C ASP A 89 -4.63 15.51 -25.90
N VAL A 90 -5.83 14.93 -25.82
CA VAL A 90 -6.35 13.99 -26.80
C VAL A 90 -7.83 14.35 -27.08
N ARG A 91 -8.15 14.68 -28.32
CA ARG A 91 -9.51 14.95 -28.76
C ARG A 91 -9.87 14.03 -29.91
N ILE A 92 -10.99 13.36 -29.78
CA ILE A 92 -11.51 12.47 -30.82
C ILE A 92 -12.88 13.01 -31.28
N SER A 93 -13.03 13.21 -32.56
CA SER A 93 -14.29 13.61 -33.16
C SER A 93 -14.58 12.81 -34.44
N VAL A 94 -15.84 12.74 -34.82
CA VAL A 94 -16.28 12.04 -36.06
C VAL A 94 -16.92 13.04 -36.98
N SER A 95 -16.40 13.13 -38.21
CA SER A 95 -16.93 14.02 -39.24
C SER A 95 -16.96 13.30 -40.59
N GLY A 96 -18.12 13.24 -41.24
CA GLY A 96 -18.27 12.66 -42.59
C GLY A 96 -17.80 11.20 -42.70
N GLY A 97 -17.89 10.38 -41.63
CA GLY A 97 -17.42 9.00 -41.62
C GLY A 97 -15.91 8.87 -41.44
N THR A 98 -15.23 9.96 -41.09
CA THR A 98 -13.80 9.97 -40.70
C THR A 98 -13.66 10.22 -39.20
N LEU A 99 -12.89 9.39 -38.50
CA LEU A 99 -12.47 9.63 -37.14
C LEU A 99 -11.26 10.58 -37.16
N VAL A 100 -11.43 11.75 -36.59
CA VAL A 100 -10.37 12.75 -36.48
C VAL A 100 -9.83 12.70 -35.05
N VAL A 101 -8.55 12.31 -34.90
CA VAL A 101 -7.83 12.23 -33.62
C VAL A 101 -6.83 13.38 -33.61
N THR A 102 -7.07 14.37 -32.77
CA THR A 102 -6.14 15.47 -32.55
C THR A 102 -5.43 15.26 -31.23
N VAL A 103 -4.11 15.24 -31.25
CA VAL A 103 -3.28 15.04 -30.06
C VAL A 103 -2.31 16.21 -29.88
N ASN A 104 -1.93 16.46 -28.64
CA ASN A 104 -0.81 17.35 -28.30
C ASN A 104 0.23 16.52 -27.55
N GLU A 105 1.44 16.46 -28.09
CA GLU A 105 2.50 15.59 -27.54
C GLU A 105 3.12 16.17 -26.28
N ASN A 106 3.34 15.33 -25.28
CA ASN A 106 4.15 15.66 -24.12
C ASN A 106 5.61 15.87 -24.54
N GLN A 107 6.33 16.70 -23.80
CA GLN A 107 7.77 16.80 -23.97
C GLN A 107 8.45 15.47 -23.64
N LEU A 108 9.60 15.20 -24.23
CA LEU A 108 10.45 14.06 -23.89
C LEU A 108 11.51 14.47 -22.89
N ILE A 109 11.70 13.67 -21.88
CA ILE A 109 12.81 13.84 -20.94
C ILE A 109 14.10 13.47 -21.68
N ASN A 110 15.02 14.41 -21.81
CA ASN A 110 16.34 14.15 -22.37
C ASN A 110 17.23 13.48 -21.30
N GLU A 111 17.25 14.03 -20.09
CA GLU A 111 18.04 13.54 -18.97
C GLU A 111 17.34 13.79 -17.65
N VAL A 112 17.50 12.84 -16.71
CA VAL A 112 17.08 12.97 -15.31
C VAL A 112 18.31 13.04 -14.43
N VAL A 113 18.47 14.14 -13.69
CA VAL A 113 19.59 14.38 -12.77
C VAL A 113 19.05 14.52 -11.34
N ILE A 114 19.79 14.02 -10.36
CA ILE A 114 19.48 14.20 -8.95
C ILE A 114 20.63 14.95 -8.31
N ASN A 115 20.34 16.05 -7.62
CA ASN A 115 21.32 16.91 -6.99
C ASN A 115 21.05 17.02 -5.48
N GLY A 116 22.12 17.21 -4.69
CA GLY A 116 22.02 17.41 -3.23
C GLY A 116 21.99 16.11 -2.41
N ASN A 117 21.84 14.95 -3.05
CA ASN A 117 21.75 13.64 -2.43
C ASN A 117 23.15 13.10 -2.03
N ARG A 118 23.55 13.34 -0.80
CA ARG A 118 24.85 12.87 -0.26
C ARG A 118 24.73 11.54 0.51
N LYS A 119 23.55 11.24 1.07
CA LYS A 119 23.32 10.05 1.93
C LYS A 119 22.81 8.86 1.14
N ILE A 120 22.10 9.09 0.05
CA ILE A 120 21.64 8.04 -0.86
C ILE A 120 22.30 8.29 -2.21
N LYS A 121 22.92 7.26 -2.77
CA LYS A 121 23.59 7.35 -4.06
C LYS A 121 22.58 7.45 -5.21
N ASP A 122 23.00 8.05 -6.31
CA ASP A 122 22.19 8.26 -7.52
C ASP A 122 21.58 6.98 -8.05
N ASP A 123 22.34 5.88 -8.12
CA ASP A 123 21.88 4.59 -8.60
C ASP A 123 20.68 4.05 -7.80
N LYS A 124 20.68 4.28 -6.49
CA LYS A 124 19.58 3.88 -5.61
C LYS A 124 18.35 4.76 -5.80
N LEU A 125 18.53 6.07 -5.90
CA LEU A 125 17.41 6.99 -6.14
C LEU A 125 16.85 6.83 -7.55
N GLN A 126 17.68 6.69 -8.57
CA GLN A 126 17.21 6.40 -9.93
C GLN A 126 16.41 5.09 -10.01
N GLY A 127 16.72 4.12 -9.13
CA GLY A 127 15.96 2.87 -9.03
C GLY A 127 14.50 3.04 -8.61
N VAL A 128 14.19 4.05 -7.82
CA VAL A 128 12.81 4.30 -7.33
C VAL A 128 12.03 5.27 -8.22
N LEU A 129 12.69 6.01 -9.11
CA LEU A 129 12.02 6.92 -10.04
C LEU A 129 11.27 6.14 -11.13
N ARG A 130 10.17 6.70 -11.59
CA ARG A 130 9.42 6.26 -12.78
C ARG A 130 9.87 7.01 -14.02
N SER A 131 10.23 8.28 -13.86
CA SER A 131 10.78 9.11 -14.94
C SER A 131 12.10 8.53 -15.44
N ARG A 132 12.27 8.47 -16.75
CA ARG A 132 13.49 7.95 -17.42
C ARG A 132 13.90 8.87 -18.55
N SER A 133 15.19 8.89 -18.84
CA SER A 133 15.70 9.51 -20.09
C SER A 133 15.02 8.87 -21.29
N LEU A 134 14.68 9.68 -22.27
CA LEU A 134 13.92 9.36 -23.49
C LEU A 134 12.43 8.98 -23.24
N GLY A 135 11.97 9.03 -21.99
CA GLY A 135 10.55 8.86 -21.64
C GLY A 135 9.74 10.16 -21.77
N PRO A 136 8.41 10.07 -21.73
CA PRO A 136 7.55 11.25 -21.76
C PRO A 136 7.68 12.04 -20.45
N TYR A 137 7.70 13.38 -20.56
CA TYR A 137 7.54 14.26 -19.41
C TYR A 137 6.07 14.28 -18.98
N ASN A 138 5.82 13.94 -17.75
CA ASN A 138 4.48 13.98 -17.16
C ASN A 138 4.57 14.52 -15.72
N GLU A 139 3.89 15.62 -15.45
CA GLU A 139 3.95 16.31 -14.17
C GLU A 139 3.48 15.43 -13.00
N THR A 140 2.44 14.62 -13.22
CA THR A 140 1.96 13.66 -12.20
C THR A 140 3.03 12.62 -11.86
N THR A 141 3.78 12.15 -12.87
CA THR A 141 4.89 11.22 -12.66
C THR A 141 6.04 11.89 -11.90
N ILE A 142 6.35 13.14 -12.24
CA ILE A 142 7.39 13.93 -11.52
C ILE A 142 7.01 14.13 -10.05
N GLU A 143 5.74 14.45 -9.75
CA GLU A 143 5.30 14.57 -8.35
C GLU A 143 5.35 13.24 -7.60
N ALA A 144 4.99 12.13 -8.26
CA ALA A 144 5.14 10.80 -7.69
C ALA A 144 6.62 10.44 -7.42
N ASP A 145 7.52 10.82 -8.31
CA ASP A 145 8.96 10.62 -8.15
C ASP A 145 9.54 11.45 -7.01
N LYS A 146 9.09 12.70 -6.84
CA LYS A 146 9.45 13.53 -5.68
C LYS A 146 9.04 12.84 -4.37
N GLN A 147 7.84 12.25 -4.34
CA GLN A 147 7.39 11.51 -3.17
C GLN A 147 8.23 10.26 -2.94
N ALA A 148 8.56 9.50 -3.98
CA ALA A 148 9.40 8.29 -3.88
C ALA A 148 10.80 8.61 -3.34
N ILE A 149 11.38 9.76 -3.74
CA ILE A 149 12.65 10.23 -3.17
C ILE A 149 12.47 10.57 -1.69
N ARG A 150 11.43 11.34 -1.31
CA ARG A 150 11.16 11.65 0.11
C ARG A 150 11.00 10.38 0.95
N ASP A 151 10.26 9.40 0.45
CA ASP A 151 10.05 8.11 1.13
C ASP A 151 11.37 7.35 1.32
N ALA A 152 12.26 7.38 0.32
CA ALA A 152 13.59 6.79 0.44
C ALA A 152 14.44 7.47 1.53
N TYR A 153 14.33 8.80 1.68
CA TYR A 153 14.99 9.53 2.76
C TYR A 153 14.35 9.25 4.13
N ALA A 154 13.02 9.22 4.21
CA ALA A 154 12.30 8.85 5.44
C ALA A 154 12.71 7.46 5.94
N ALA A 155 12.90 6.48 5.03
CA ALA A 155 13.35 5.13 5.35
C ALA A 155 14.75 5.09 6.01
N ILE A 156 15.59 6.09 5.79
CA ILE A 156 16.88 6.23 6.47
C ILE A 156 16.86 7.21 7.65
N GLY A 157 15.67 7.66 8.06
CA GLY A 157 15.45 8.54 9.22
C GLY A 157 15.68 10.02 8.92
N ARG A 158 15.33 10.47 7.72
CA ARG A 158 15.35 11.88 7.31
C ARG A 158 13.98 12.28 6.80
N SER A 159 13.01 12.33 7.73
CA SER A 159 11.60 12.60 7.41
C SER A 159 11.32 14.05 7.00
N ASP A 160 12.22 14.98 7.30
CA ASP A 160 12.15 16.38 6.91
C ASP A 160 12.84 16.67 5.56
N ALA A 161 13.34 15.63 4.86
CA ALA A 161 13.92 15.81 3.54
C ALA A 161 12.92 16.41 2.56
N THR A 162 13.34 17.45 1.86
CA THR A 162 12.54 18.12 0.83
C THR A 162 13.10 17.86 -0.56
N VAL A 163 12.20 17.76 -1.54
CA VAL A 163 12.56 17.53 -2.94
C VAL A 163 11.83 18.53 -3.81
N THR A 164 12.57 19.32 -4.55
CA THR A 164 12.05 20.23 -5.56
C THR A 164 12.47 19.78 -6.95
N THR A 165 11.77 20.24 -7.97
CA THR A 165 12.10 19.91 -9.36
C THR A 165 12.40 21.16 -10.14
N GLN A 166 13.46 21.11 -10.96
CA GLN A 166 13.79 22.12 -11.94
C GLN A 166 13.75 21.50 -13.32
N THR A 167 13.09 22.18 -14.26
CA THR A 167 12.99 21.74 -15.65
C THR A 167 13.70 22.73 -16.54
N TYR A 168 14.53 22.22 -17.47
CA TYR A 168 15.30 23.01 -18.41
C TYR A 168 14.90 22.64 -19.83
N PRO A 169 14.06 23.45 -20.51
CA PRO A 169 13.68 23.22 -21.90
C PRO A 169 14.91 23.30 -22.83
N LEU A 170 15.07 22.28 -23.68
CA LEU A 170 16.16 22.21 -24.65
C LEU A 170 15.75 22.58 -26.07
N GLY A 171 14.46 22.93 -26.29
CA GLY A 171 13.87 23.03 -27.61
C GLY A 171 13.50 21.67 -28.19
N ASN A 172 12.90 21.66 -29.39
CA ASN A 172 12.46 20.44 -30.09
C ASN A 172 11.63 19.48 -29.23
N GLY A 173 10.85 20.02 -28.27
CA GLY A 173 10.01 19.23 -27.37
C GLY A 173 10.79 18.34 -26.40
N ARG A 174 12.02 18.69 -26.06
CA ARG A 174 12.84 18.01 -25.04
C ARG A 174 13.03 18.87 -23.80
N VAL A 175 13.19 18.21 -22.65
CA VAL A 175 13.40 18.85 -21.36
C VAL A 175 14.36 18.01 -20.52
N ASN A 176 15.31 18.68 -19.85
CA ASN A 176 16.05 18.05 -18.74
C ASN A 176 15.29 18.27 -17.46
N VAL A 177 15.24 17.24 -16.63
CA VAL A 177 14.61 17.25 -15.31
C VAL A 177 15.67 17.08 -14.24
N ALA A 178 15.76 18.03 -13.31
CA ALA A 178 16.63 17.93 -12.16
C ALA A 178 15.79 17.87 -10.88
N PHE A 179 15.94 16.79 -10.11
CA PHE A 179 15.44 16.71 -8.74
C PHE A 179 16.50 17.29 -7.81
N VAL A 180 16.13 18.34 -7.08
CA VAL A 180 17.02 18.98 -6.10
C VAL A 180 16.56 18.55 -4.71
N VAL A 181 17.44 17.83 -4.04
CA VAL A 181 17.20 17.26 -2.71
C VAL A 181 17.87 18.12 -1.66
N ASP A 182 17.10 18.58 -0.69
CA ASP A 182 17.60 19.00 0.61
C ASP A 182 17.36 17.84 1.58
N GLU A 183 18.46 17.24 2.04
CA GLU A 183 18.38 16.02 2.86
C GLU A 183 17.86 16.27 4.28
N GLY A 184 17.75 17.53 4.70
CA GLY A 184 17.34 17.89 6.04
C GLY A 184 18.20 17.26 7.15
N ASP A 185 17.70 17.29 8.37
CA ASP A 185 18.32 16.67 9.51
C ASP A 185 17.81 15.24 9.74
N ARG A 186 18.51 14.50 10.58
CA ARG A 186 18.10 13.16 10.97
C ARG A 186 16.95 13.22 11.97
N THR A 187 15.80 12.70 11.58
CA THR A 187 14.66 12.52 12.47
C THR A 187 14.92 11.38 13.45
N LYS A 188 14.73 11.61 14.73
CA LYS A 188 15.05 10.68 15.82
C LYS A 188 13.80 10.35 16.61
N ILE A 189 13.84 9.23 17.34
CA ILE A 189 12.83 8.94 18.35
C ILE A 189 13.32 9.50 19.68
N SER A 190 12.65 10.53 20.19
CA SER A 190 12.98 11.22 21.44
C SER A 190 12.37 10.52 22.65
N GLN A 191 11.18 9.95 22.49
CA GLN A 191 10.44 9.37 23.58
C GLN A 191 9.65 8.13 23.13
N ILE A 192 9.58 7.14 24.06
CA ILE A 192 8.74 5.95 23.91
C ILE A 192 7.92 5.82 25.19
N ASN A 193 6.60 5.92 25.04
CA ASN A 193 5.61 5.88 26.10
C ASN A 193 4.80 4.59 26.04
N PHE A 194 4.33 4.15 27.22
CA PHE A 194 3.36 3.08 27.34
C PHE A 194 2.21 3.59 28.21
N VAL A 195 0.98 3.24 27.84
CA VAL A 195 -0.26 3.61 28.52
C VAL A 195 -1.05 2.33 28.77
N GLY A 196 -1.56 2.14 29.98
CA GLY A 196 -2.31 0.95 30.38
C GLY A 196 -1.43 -0.21 30.88
N ASN A 197 -0.11 -0.01 30.99
CA ASN A 197 0.83 -1.00 31.55
C ASN A 197 0.94 -0.86 33.07
N GLU A 198 0.27 -1.73 33.80
CA GLU A 198 0.31 -1.76 35.27
C GLU A 198 1.27 -2.84 35.80
N ALA A 199 1.32 -3.99 35.14
CA ALA A 199 2.12 -5.14 35.57
C ALA A 199 3.63 -4.97 35.33
N TYR A 200 4.01 -4.21 34.31
CA TYR A 200 5.43 -4.01 33.97
C TYR A 200 5.76 -2.54 33.78
N SER A 201 6.92 -2.14 34.28
CA SER A 201 7.40 -0.76 34.13
C SER A 201 7.72 -0.43 32.67
N ASN A 202 7.61 0.86 32.31
CA ASN A 202 8.02 1.38 30.99
C ASN A 202 9.47 0.99 30.64
N GLY A 203 10.37 0.96 31.63
CA GLY A 203 11.75 0.52 31.44
C GLY A 203 11.86 -0.93 30.99
N ARG A 204 11.06 -1.82 31.60
CA ARG A 204 11.00 -3.23 31.21
C ARG A 204 10.45 -3.40 29.80
N LEU A 205 9.36 -2.74 29.47
CA LEU A 205 8.75 -2.83 28.13
C LEU A 205 9.67 -2.26 27.05
N ARG A 206 10.39 -1.14 27.33
CA ARG A 206 11.42 -0.64 26.40
C ARG A 206 12.55 -1.65 26.15
N SER A 207 12.83 -2.55 27.07
CA SER A 207 13.84 -3.60 26.85
C SER A 207 13.37 -4.69 25.91
N VAL A 208 12.05 -4.92 25.81
CA VAL A 208 11.41 -5.95 24.98
C VAL A 208 11.37 -5.56 23.51
N ILE A 209 11.04 -4.30 23.22
CA ILE A 209 10.85 -3.79 21.86
C ILE A 209 12.19 -3.56 21.14
N LEU A 210 12.13 -3.58 19.77
CA LEU A 210 13.29 -3.31 18.90
C LEU A 210 13.58 -1.81 18.79
N THR A 211 12.52 -1.00 18.73
CA THR A 211 12.61 0.46 18.68
C THR A 211 13.27 0.99 19.93
N LYS A 212 14.22 1.91 19.75
CA LYS A 212 14.95 2.53 20.87
C LYS A 212 14.90 4.03 20.77
N LYS A 213 14.88 4.69 21.94
CA LYS A 213 15.10 6.12 22.04
C LYS A 213 16.51 6.47 21.54
N SER A 214 16.64 7.62 20.88
CA SER A 214 17.94 8.16 20.46
C SER A 214 18.89 8.33 21.66
N ASN A 215 20.12 7.88 21.47
CA ASN A 215 21.22 8.05 22.42
C ASN A 215 22.53 8.31 21.68
N PHE A 216 23.61 8.58 22.40
CA PHE A 216 24.93 8.90 21.82
C PHE A 216 25.44 7.82 20.84
N LEU A 217 25.09 6.54 21.03
CA LEU A 217 25.54 5.44 20.17
C LEU A 217 24.55 5.08 19.04
N SER A 218 23.41 5.77 18.95
CA SER A 218 22.36 5.47 17.96
C SER A 218 22.83 5.63 16.51
N PHE A 219 23.85 6.46 16.26
CA PHE A 219 24.43 6.63 14.92
C PHE A 219 25.04 5.33 14.36
N LEU A 220 25.44 4.39 15.21
CA LEU A 220 25.98 3.09 14.81
C LEU A 220 24.87 2.06 14.56
N THR A 221 23.81 2.08 15.37
CA THR A 221 22.79 1.01 15.39
C THR A 221 21.55 1.32 14.55
N ARG A 222 21.26 2.60 14.30
CA ARG A 222 20.06 3.12 13.62
C ARG A 222 18.73 2.58 14.19
N LYS A 223 18.73 2.16 15.46
CA LYS A 223 17.52 1.64 16.14
C LYS A 223 16.55 2.74 16.56
N ASP A 224 17.00 3.98 16.57
CA ASP A 224 16.25 5.20 16.87
C ASP A 224 15.56 5.83 15.64
N VAL A 225 15.61 5.17 14.49
CA VAL A 225 14.87 5.59 13.29
C VAL A 225 13.49 4.97 13.33
N TYR A 226 12.47 5.81 13.19
CA TYR A 226 11.10 5.37 13.05
C TYR A 226 10.91 4.56 11.76
N SER A 227 10.17 3.47 11.86
CA SER A 227 9.70 2.66 10.74
C SER A 227 8.42 1.96 11.18
N GLN A 228 7.41 1.97 10.31
CA GLN A 228 6.13 1.32 10.60
C GLN A 228 6.28 -0.20 10.75
N GLU A 229 7.21 -0.81 10.00
CA GLU A 229 7.52 -2.24 10.12
C GLU A 229 8.11 -2.58 11.49
N LYS A 230 9.01 -1.73 12.01
CA LYS A 230 9.54 -1.89 13.37
C LYS A 230 8.45 -1.76 14.42
N LEU A 231 7.53 -0.81 14.24
CA LEU A 231 6.43 -0.60 15.17
C LEU A 231 5.53 -1.84 15.25
N ARG A 232 5.20 -2.45 14.11
CA ARG A 232 4.46 -3.73 14.07
C ARG A 232 5.23 -4.89 14.70
N ALA A 233 6.55 -4.95 14.48
CA ALA A 233 7.39 -5.95 15.12
C ALA A 233 7.46 -5.74 16.65
N ASP A 234 7.44 -4.50 17.10
CA ASP A 234 7.39 -4.15 18.53
C ASP A 234 6.05 -4.54 19.17
N GLU A 235 4.91 -4.33 18.48
CA GLU A 235 3.61 -4.82 18.95
C GLU A 235 3.63 -6.34 19.15
N GLU A 236 4.18 -7.07 18.18
CA GLU A 236 4.28 -8.53 18.27
C GLU A 236 5.24 -8.96 19.41
N ALA A 237 6.36 -8.26 19.58
CA ALA A 237 7.29 -8.52 20.67
C ALA A 237 6.64 -8.29 22.06
N LEU A 238 5.84 -7.21 22.20
CA LEU A 238 5.06 -6.96 23.41
C LEU A 238 4.02 -8.07 23.63
N ARG A 239 3.28 -8.46 22.59
CA ARG A 239 2.28 -9.54 22.69
C ARG A 239 2.91 -10.85 23.16
N GLN A 240 4.01 -11.27 22.56
CA GLN A 240 4.72 -12.49 22.95
C GLN A 240 5.27 -12.38 24.36
N PHE A 241 5.80 -11.21 24.74
CA PHE A 241 6.29 -11.00 26.11
C PHE A 241 5.16 -11.19 27.13
N TYR A 242 4.01 -10.56 26.95
CA TYR A 242 2.89 -10.67 27.88
C TYR A 242 2.29 -12.07 27.89
N PHE A 243 2.09 -12.70 26.73
CA PHE A 243 1.61 -14.08 26.62
C PHE A 243 2.53 -15.10 27.32
N ASN A 244 3.84 -14.84 27.31
CA ASN A 244 4.81 -15.69 28.00
C ASN A 244 4.96 -15.37 29.51
N ASN A 245 4.21 -14.39 29.99
CA ASN A 245 4.21 -14.00 31.40
C ASN A 245 2.82 -14.12 32.06
N GLY A 246 1.92 -14.84 31.43
CA GLY A 246 0.60 -15.17 31.94
C GLY A 246 -0.57 -14.31 31.44
N TYR A 247 -0.32 -13.29 30.66
CA TYR A 247 -1.36 -12.35 30.21
C TYR A 247 -1.92 -12.76 28.84
N ALA A 248 -2.71 -13.84 28.82
CA ALA A 248 -3.24 -14.42 27.59
C ALA A 248 -4.31 -13.55 26.89
N ASP A 249 -4.84 -12.54 27.57
CA ASP A 249 -5.82 -11.58 27.03
C ASP A 249 -5.17 -10.25 26.60
N PHE A 250 -3.84 -10.15 26.70
CA PHE A 250 -3.12 -8.95 26.33
C PHE A 250 -3.39 -8.52 24.89
N ARG A 251 -3.60 -7.24 24.71
CA ARG A 251 -3.73 -6.64 23.39
C ARG A 251 -3.09 -5.25 23.34
N VAL A 252 -2.54 -4.93 22.21
CA VAL A 252 -2.16 -3.56 21.86
C VAL A 252 -3.40 -2.88 21.27
N ILE A 253 -3.86 -1.82 21.90
CA ILE A 253 -5.03 -1.04 21.47
C ILE A 253 -4.64 -0.11 20.34
N SER A 254 -3.50 0.59 20.51
CA SER A 254 -2.91 1.44 19.46
C SER A 254 -1.40 1.53 19.61
N SER A 255 -0.74 1.77 18.49
CA SER A 255 0.66 2.16 18.43
C SER A 255 0.78 3.38 17.51
N GLU A 256 1.17 4.49 18.06
CA GLU A 256 1.21 5.78 17.36
C GLU A 256 2.62 6.36 17.41
N ALA A 257 3.05 6.94 16.31
CA ALA A 257 4.26 7.73 16.24
C ALA A 257 3.90 9.12 15.71
N VAL A 258 4.03 10.12 16.56
CA VAL A 258 3.72 11.51 16.24
C VAL A 258 5.04 12.25 16.03
N LEU A 259 5.19 12.87 14.85
CA LEU A 259 6.30 13.75 14.55
C LEU A 259 6.06 15.13 15.17
N ASP A 260 6.95 15.56 16.02
CA ASP A 260 7.07 16.97 16.42
C ASP A 260 7.92 17.68 15.36
N GLU A 261 7.25 18.44 14.50
CA GLU A 261 7.91 19.16 13.40
C GLU A 261 8.90 20.22 13.90
N ALA A 262 8.66 20.80 15.08
CA ALA A 262 9.51 21.85 15.63
C ALA A 262 10.89 21.31 16.06
N SER A 263 10.94 20.10 16.60
CA SER A 263 12.16 19.42 17.05
C SER A 263 12.69 18.39 16.04
N ASN A 264 11.92 18.08 15.00
CA ASN A 264 12.16 16.96 14.07
C ASN A 264 12.39 15.63 14.82
N GLU A 265 11.52 15.34 15.81
CA GLU A 265 11.61 14.15 16.65
C GLU A 265 10.29 13.42 16.73
N TYR A 266 10.36 12.07 16.73
CA TYR A 266 9.17 11.22 16.94
C TYR A 266 8.95 10.94 18.42
N VAL A 267 7.71 11.04 18.86
CA VAL A 267 7.19 10.47 20.10
C VAL A 267 6.37 9.24 19.76
N VAL A 268 6.79 8.07 20.24
CA VAL A 268 6.10 6.80 20.05
C VAL A 268 5.29 6.47 21.30
N THR A 269 4.02 6.12 21.14
CA THR A 269 3.13 5.73 22.25
C THR A 269 2.45 4.40 21.93
N PHE A 270 2.61 3.42 22.82
CA PHE A 270 1.88 2.16 22.81
C PHE A 270 0.78 2.22 23.87
N THR A 271 -0.47 2.10 23.46
CA THR A 271 -1.60 1.92 24.37
C THR A 271 -1.94 0.44 24.44
N VAL A 272 -1.93 -0.12 25.63
CA VAL A 272 -2.10 -1.55 25.85
C VAL A 272 -3.23 -1.82 26.83
N GLU A 273 -3.80 -3.01 26.73
CA GLU A 273 -4.70 -3.60 27.72
C GLU A 273 -4.10 -4.94 28.12
N GLU A 274 -3.71 -5.07 29.40
CA GLU A 274 -2.95 -6.24 29.88
C GLU A 274 -3.85 -7.45 30.09
N GLY A 275 -5.09 -7.22 30.49
CA GLY A 275 -6.00 -8.26 30.90
C GLY A 275 -5.60 -8.92 32.23
N GLN A 276 -6.21 -10.05 32.53
CA GLN A 276 -5.94 -10.82 33.72
C GLN A 276 -4.71 -11.72 33.56
N ARG A 277 -3.97 -11.96 34.63
CA ARG A 277 -2.87 -12.93 34.65
C ARG A 277 -3.39 -14.32 34.95
N TYR A 278 -2.96 -15.31 34.15
CA TYR A 278 -3.36 -16.70 34.24
C TYR A 278 -2.21 -17.62 34.63
N ASN A 279 -2.58 -18.72 35.32
CA ASN A 279 -1.76 -19.90 35.47
C ASN A 279 -2.32 -21.05 34.58
N PHE A 280 -1.53 -22.08 34.33
CA PHE A 280 -2.07 -23.31 33.74
C PHE A 280 -3.04 -23.99 34.70
N GLY A 281 -4.24 -24.30 34.21
CA GLY A 281 -5.20 -25.21 34.82
C GLY A 281 -4.84 -26.67 34.50
N ASP A 282 -5.86 -27.51 34.29
CA ASP A 282 -5.64 -28.87 33.84
C ASP A 282 -5.04 -28.90 32.44
N VAL A 283 -4.12 -29.86 32.24
CA VAL A 283 -3.47 -30.03 30.94
C VAL A 283 -3.56 -31.50 30.53
N ASN A 284 -4.17 -31.75 29.38
CA ASN A 284 -4.44 -33.09 28.88
C ASN A 284 -3.92 -33.26 27.43
N VAL A 285 -3.73 -34.52 27.04
CA VAL A 285 -3.50 -34.93 25.66
C VAL A 285 -4.51 -36.00 25.29
N GLU A 286 -5.18 -35.77 24.16
CA GLU A 286 -6.12 -36.74 23.59
C GLU A 286 -5.75 -37.03 22.12
N SER A 287 -5.65 -38.31 21.78
CA SER A 287 -5.40 -38.73 20.40
C SER A 287 -6.67 -39.34 19.78
N THR A 288 -7.00 -38.92 18.57
CA THR A 288 -7.98 -39.57 17.72
C THR A 288 -7.31 -40.47 16.67
N VAL A 289 -5.99 -40.60 16.70
CA VAL A 289 -5.24 -41.47 15.80
C VAL A 289 -5.17 -42.86 16.40
N GLU A 290 -5.70 -43.85 15.68
CA GLU A 290 -5.70 -45.26 16.10
C GLU A 290 -4.28 -45.78 16.25
N GLY A 291 -3.98 -46.42 17.39
CA GLY A 291 -2.66 -46.99 17.69
C GLY A 291 -1.69 -46.02 18.33
N LEU A 292 -2.09 -44.76 18.59
CA LEU A 292 -1.24 -43.78 19.29
C LEU A 292 -1.63 -43.70 20.78
N ASP A 293 -0.70 -44.00 21.69
CA ASP A 293 -0.90 -43.94 23.13
C ASP A 293 -0.80 -42.50 23.65
N SER A 294 -1.94 -41.94 24.08
CA SER A 294 -1.98 -40.57 24.67
C SER A 294 -1.19 -40.48 25.97
N GLU A 295 -1.04 -41.56 26.73
CA GLU A 295 -0.28 -41.54 28.00
C GLU A 295 1.23 -41.34 27.74
N GLU A 296 1.74 -41.95 26.67
CA GLU A 296 3.14 -41.72 26.28
C GLU A 296 3.41 -40.24 25.94
N LEU A 297 2.42 -39.58 25.31
CA LEU A 297 2.53 -38.17 24.92
C LEU A 297 2.45 -37.19 26.10
N LYS A 298 1.81 -37.57 27.21
CA LYS A 298 1.74 -36.74 28.43
C LYS A 298 3.13 -36.40 28.97
N GLY A 299 4.12 -37.28 28.79
CA GLY A 299 5.50 -37.03 29.21
C GLY A 299 6.19 -35.88 28.47
N LEU A 300 5.62 -35.42 27.33
CA LEU A 300 6.15 -34.34 26.49
C LEU A 300 5.56 -32.97 26.83
N ILE A 301 4.65 -32.91 27.81
CA ILE A 301 3.97 -31.67 28.17
C ILE A 301 4.88 -30.74 28.98
N GLU A 302 5.22 -29.58 28.39
CA GLU A 302 5.93 -28.49 29.08
C GLU A 302 4.98 -27.58 29.87
N SER A 303 3.71 -27.52 29.49
CA SER A 303 2.64 -26.77 30.16
C SER A 303 2.25 -27.46 31.44
N ARG A 304 2.69 -26.98 32.61
CA ARG A 304 2.46 -27.67 33.91
C ARG A 304 1.36 -26.99 34.71
N PRO A 305 0.34 -27.73 35.20
CA PRO A 305 -0.71 -27.19 36.07
C PRO A 305 -0.18 -26.36 37.23
N GLY A 306 -0.81 -25.24 37.54
CA GLY A 306 -0.44 -24.31 38.60
C GLY A 306 0.74 -23.40 38.32
N LYS A 307 1.52 -23.62 37.25
CA LYS A 307 2.56 -22.68 36.81
C LYS A 307 1.96 -21.53 36.02
N VAL A 308 2.68 -20.40 35.95
CA VAL A 308 2.27 -19.26 35.14
C VAL A 308 2.08 -19.70 33.71
N TYR A 309 0.95 -19.32 33.10
CA TYR A 309 0.67 -19.60 31.69
C TYR A 309 1.75 -18.96 30.81
N ARG A 310 2.28 -19.74 29.87
CA ARG A 310 3.26 -19.31 28.90
C ARG A 310 2.90 -19.87 27.54
N ALA A 311 2.61 -18.99 26.59
CA ALA A 311 2.30 -19.41 25.23
C ALA A 311 3.43 -20.22 24.57
N LYS A 312 4.68 -19.92 24.95
CA LYS A 312 5.86 -20.66 24.51
C LYS A 312 5.80 -22.14 24.92
N ASP A 313 5.43 -22.44 26.17
CA ASP A 313 5.35 -23.82 26.67
C ASP A 313 4.27 -24.62 25.91
N VAL A 314 3.15 -23.96 25.54
CA VAL A 314 2.13 -24.56 24.68
C VAL A 314 2.69 -24.87 23.29
N GLN A 315 3.42 -23.94 22.70
CA GLN A 315 4.03 -24.12 21.38
C GLN A 315 5.12 -25.20 21.38
N GLU A 316 5.94 -25.28 22.43
CA GLU A 316 6.96 -26.31 22.58
C GLU A 316 6.32 -27.68 22.74
N THR A 317 5.31 -27.81 23.60
CA THR A 317 4.52 -29.07 23.74
C THR A 317 3.95 -29.53 22.39
N MET A 318 3.31 -28.64 21.63
CA MET A 318 2.80 -28.96 20.30
C MET A 318 3.89 -29.47 19.36
N SER A 319 5.06 -28.82 19.37
CA SER A 319 6.19 -29.18 18.52
C SER A 319 6.75 -30.56 18.87
N GLU A 320 6.92 -30.85 20.16
CA GLU A 320 7.44 -32.12 20.64
C GLU A 320 6.47 -33.28 20.37
N ILE A 321 5.19 -33.08 20.64
CA ILE A 321 4.15 -34.08 20.30
C ILE A 321 4.14 -34.32 18.80
N SER A 322 4.15 -33.27 17.97
CA SER A 322 4.15 -33.42 16.51
C SER A 322 5.36 -34.21 16.00
N GLN A 323 6.56 -33.94 16.55
CA GLN A 323 7.77 -34.68 16.19
C GLN A 323 7.72 -36.14 16.62
N ARG A 324 7.23 -36.41 17.83
CA ARG A 324 7.08 -37.79 18.33
C ARG A 324 6.11 -38.60 17.50
N VAL A 325 4.94 -38.03 17.20
CA VAL A 325 3.88 -38.64 16.40
C VAL A 325 4.35 -38.90 14.96
N ALA A 326 5.08 -37.97 14.37
CA ALA A 326 5.68 -38.15 13.04
C ALA A 326 6.69 -39.30 13.03
N ALA A 327 7.54 -39.42 14.08
CA ALA A 327 8.50 -40.51 14.21
C ALA A 327 7.84 -41.89 14.39
N GLN A 328 6.63 -41.94 14.91
CA GLN A 328 5.82 -43.18 15.02
C GLN A 328 5.07 -43.55 13.73
N GLY A 329 5.29 -42.83 12.64
CA GLY A 329 4.72 -43.17 11.31
C GLY A 329 3.48 -42.32 10.93
N TYR A 330 3.15 -41.27 11.68
CA TYR A 330 2.01 -40.40 11.40
C TYR A 330 2.44 -38.96 11.02
N PRO A 331 3.17 -38.76 9.91
CA PRO A 331 3.75 -37.45 9.56
C PRO A 331 2.73 -36.36 9.21
N PHE A 332 1.47 -36.73 8.98
CA PHE A 332 0.37 -35.82 8.65
C PHE A 332 -0.58 -35.54 9.82
N ALA A 333 -0.32 -36.10 11.00
CA ALA A 333 -1.09 -35.81 12.20
C ALA A 333 -0.94 -34.36 12.60
N ARG A 334 -2.05 -33.74 13.04
CA ARG A 334 -2.07 -32.35 13.51
C ARG A 334 -2.27 -32.31 15.00
N VAL A 335 -1.41 -31.59 15.69
CA VAL A 335 -1.57 -31.27 17.11
C VAL A 335 -2.19 -29.88 17.22
N THR A 336 -3.35 -29.80 17.90
CA THR A 336 -4.09 -28.54 18.04
C THR A 336 -4.39 -28.30 19.51
N PRO A 337 -3.90 -27.20 20.12
CA PRO A 337 -4.23 -26.88 21.50
C PRO A 337 -5.63 -26.26 21.57
N ARG A 338 -6.39 -26.64 22.57
CA ARG A 338 -7.66 -26.01 22.95
C ARG A 338 -7.52 -25.46 24.35
N GLY A 339 -7.56 -24.12 24.47
CA GLY A 339 -7.50 -23.43 25.73
C GLY A 339 -8.88 -23.12 26.27
N ASN A 340 -9.17 -23.50 27.50
CA ASN A 340 -10.39 -23.11 28.22
C ASN A 340 -10.01 -22.18 29.37
N ARG A 341 -10.52 -20.94 29.35
CA ARG A 341 -10.22 -19.92 30.36
C ARG A 341 -11.23 -19.96 31.48
N ASP A 342 -10.74 -20.08 32.71
CA ASP A 342 -11.49 -19.85 33.94
C ASP A 342 -11.12 -18.51 34.53
N LEU A 343 -11.99 -17.52 34.29
CA LEU A 343 -11.79 -16.14 34.77
C LEU A 343 -11.87 -16.05 36.28
N GLY A 344 -12.66 -16.91 36.94
CA GLY A 344 -12.85 -16.89 38.38
C GLY A 344 -11.62 -17.37 39.13
N ASN A 345 -10.97 -18.41 38.63
CA ASN A 345 -9.76 -18.99 39.24
C ASN A 345 -8.47 -18.46 38.61
N GLY A 346 -8.52 -17.66 37.55
CA GLY A 346 -7.36 -17.15 36.83
C GLY A 346 -6.51 -18.28 36.21
N THR A 347 -7.17 -19.29 35.62
CA THR A 347 -6.49 -20.43 35.02
C THR A 347 -6.88 -20.65 33.57
N ILE A 348 -5.99 -21.26 32.81
CA ILE A 348 -6.26 -21.75 31.46
C ILE A 348 -5.96 -23.25 31.43
N ALA A 349 -7.00 -24.05 31.27
CA ALA A 349 -6.86 -25.47 30.96
C ALA A 349 -6.50 -25.63 29.47
N VAL A 350 -5.61 -26.58 29.16
CA VAL A 350 -5.14 -26.81 27.79
C VAL A 350 -5.29 -28.28 27.43
N ASP A 351 -6.05 -28.56 26.38
CA ASP A 351 -6.17 -29.89 25.81
C ASP A 351 -5.49 -29.93 24.44
N TYR A 352 -4.54 -30.85 24.30
CA TYR A 352 -3.82 -31.07 23.04
C TYR A 352 -4.41 -32.22 22.25
#